data_085aef9ddebda659b2f417a7172b8c7c
#
_entry.id   085aef9ddebda659b2f417a7172b8c7c
#
_cell.length_a   1.000
_cell.length_b   1.000
_cell.length_c   1.000
_cell.angle_alpha   90.00
_cell.angle_beta   90.00
_cell.angle_gamma   90.00
#
_symmetry.space_group_name_H-M   'P 1'
#
loop_
_entity.id
_entity.type
_entity.pdbx_description
1 polymer ?
#
loop_
_entity_poly.entity_id
_entity_poly.type
_entity_poly.pdbx_seq_one_letter_code
_entity_poly.pdbx_strand_id
1 'polypeptide(L)'
;EYGLAPELQEVVRLTRDVHSNIIEFVETARKPVEKINLFFPEIEERARVREALEAIDGILITSSMPMNLEINAPGATKGGGIRRLAEHLGLKREQTMAMGDGENDFSMILEAGIGVAMKNGRPDLCEAADYITDTNDEDGVASAIYRFVLETEI
;
A
#
# COMPACT_ATOMS: atom_id res chain seq x y z
N GLU A 1 -12.72 16.26 11.54
CA GLU A 1 -13.61 15.11 11.32
C GLU A 1 -13.31 14.61 9.92
N TYR A 2 -12.50 13.55 9.84
CA TYR A 2 -11.68 13.27 8.65
C TYR A 2 -12.11 11.98 7.93
N GLY A 3 -13.40 11.62 7.90
CA GLY A 3 -13.83 10.36 7.26
C GLY A 3 -13.20 9.08 7.85
N LEU A 4 -12.52 9.22 8.99
CA LEU A 4 -11.90 8.10 9.72
C LEU A 4 -12.86 7.57 10.77
N ALA A 5 -12.81 6.26 11.02
CA ALA A 5 -13.48 5.67 12.16
C ALA A 5 -13.05 6.35 13.46
N PRO A 6 -13.96 6.50 14.46
CA PRO A 6 -13.67 7.24 15.70
C PRO A 6 -12.38 6.79 16.40
N GLU A 7 -12.10 5.48 16.42
CA GLU A 7 -10.92 4.89 17.03
C GLU A 7 -9.63 5.35 16.33
N LEU A 8 -9.66 5.45 15.01
CA LEU A 8 -8.54 5.94 14.21
C LEU A 8 -8.34 7.45 14.36
N GLN A 9 -9.42 8.23 14.55
CA GLN A 9 -9.31 9.67 14.80
C GLN A 9 -8.55 9.94 16.10
N GLU A 10 -8.80 9.16 17.16
CA GLU A 10 -8.09 9.29 18.42
C GLU A 10 -6.60 8.94 18.27
N VAL A 11 -6.27 7.86 17.59
CA VAL A 11 -4.88 7.50 17.29
C VAL A 11 -4.16 8.59 16.52
N VAL A 12 -4.80 9.17 15.50
CA VAL A 12 -4.22 10.28 14.72
C VAL A 12 -3.98 11.50 15.60
N ARG A 13 -4.91 11.88 16.48
CA ARG A 13 -4.74 13.00 17.41
C ARG A 13 -3.58 12.80 18.40
N LEU A 14 -3.38 11.58 18.85
CA LEU A 14 -2.33 11.24 19.82
C LEU A 14 -0.94 11.08 19.19
N THR A 15 -0.87 10.77 17.91
CA THR A 15 0.39 10.41 17.23
C THR A 15 0.84 11.39 16.16
N ARG A 16 0.07 12.46 15.89
CA ARG A 16 0.32 13.43 14.81
C ARG A 16 0.31 14.86 15.34
N ASP A 17 1.19 15.66 14.78
CA ASP A 17 1.13 17.11 14.95
C ASP A 17 0.02 17.69 14.07
N VAL A 18 -0.86 18.49 14.68
CA VAL A 18 -1.99 19.09 13.96
C VAL A 18 -1.62 20.54 13.58
N HIS A 19 -1.69 20.83 12.30
CA HIS A 19 -1.42 22.17 11.76
C HIS A 19 -2.66 22.71 11.03
N SER A 20 -3.02 23.95 11.29
CA SER A 20 -4.14 24.63 10.63
C SER A 20 -3.83 24.97 9.16
N ASN A 21 -2.56 25.12 8.83
CA ASN A 21 -2.06 25.36 7.48
C ASN A 21 -0.87 24.43 7.19
N ILE A 22 -1.16 23.30 6.59
CA ILE A 22 -0.12 22.30 6.27
C ILE A 22 0.86 22.79 5.21
N ILE A 23 0.42 23.64 4.28
CA ILE A 23 1.27 24.16 3.21
C ILE A 23 2.36 25.04 3.82
N GLU A 24 1.98 26.01 4.64
CA GLU A 24 2.91 26.90 5.34
C GLU A 24 3.87 26.10 6.23
N PHE A 25 3.36 25.06 6.92
CA PHE A 25 4.20 24.17 7.73
C PHE A 25 5.27 23.48 6.87
N VAL A 26 4.89 22.89 5.73
CA VAL A 26 5.82 22.18 4.83
C VAL A 26 6.87 23.13 4.26
N GLU A 27 6.47 24.33 3.82
CA GLU A 27 7.37 25.35 3.29
C GLU A 27 8.41 25.83 4.33
N THR A 28 7.97 25.99 5.58
CA THR A 28 8.84 26.49 6.67
C THR A 28 9.71 25.39 7.28
N ALA A 29 9.22 24.15 7.39
CA ALA A 29 9.94 23.03 7.99
C ALA A 29 11.20 22.62 7.20
N ARG A 30 11.28 22.92 5.91
CA ARG A 30 12.38 22.54 5.01
C ARG A 30 12.74 21.06 5.03
N LYS A 31 11.75 20.22 5.37
CA LYS A 31 11.90 18.76 5.36
C LYS A 31 11.26 18.21 4.07
N PRO A 32 11.83 17.16 3.48
CA PRO A 32 11.19 16.51 2.35
C PRO A 32 9.85 15.91 2.78
N VAL A 33 8.87 16.00 1.90
CA VAL A 33 7.60 15.29 2.06
C VAL A 33 7.76 13.89 1.47
N GLU A 34 7.63 12.87 2.30
CA GLU A 34 7.79 11.47 1.88
C GLU A 34 6.50 10.92 1.25
N LYS A 35 5.35 11.30 1.81
CA LYS A 35 4.02 10.89 1.36
C LYS A 35 2.99 11.93 1.77
N ILE A 36 1.98 12.14 0.92
CA ILE A 36 0.75 12.86 1.30
C ILE A 36 -0.39 11.84 1.34
N ASN A 37 -1.14 11.83 2.44
CA ASN A 37 -2.30 10.98 2.60
C ASN A 37 -3.55 11.86 2.74
N LEU A 38 -4.47 11.74 1.80
CA LEU A 38 -5.73 12.46 1.75
C LEU A 38 -6.85 11.53 2.18
N PHE A 39 -7.74 12.01 3.07
CA PHE A 39 -8.93 11.30 3.49
C PHE A 39 -10.18 12.06 3.07
N PHE A 40 -11.16 11.35 2.60
CA PHE A 40 -12.38 11.91 2.03
C PHE A 40 -13.60 11.42 2.80
N PRO A 41 -14.55 12.31 3.13
CA PRO A 41 -15.83 11.90 3.71
C PRO A 41 -16.74 11.21 2.70
N GLU A 42 -16.60 11.55 1.39
CA GLU A 42 -17.45 11.09 0.31
C GLU A 42 -16.64 10.48 -0.82
N ILE A 43 -17.13 9.33 -1.36
CA ILE A 43 -16.41 8.59 -2.40
C ILE A 43 -16.38 9.33 -3.74
N GLU A 44 -17.41 10.13 -4.02
CA GLU A 44 -17.50 10.96 -5.21
C GLU A 44 -16.47 12.09 -5.21
N GLU A 45 -16.21 12.67 -4.04
CA GLU A 45 -15.16 13.68 -3.89
C GLU A 45 -13.78 13.06 -4.10
N ARG A 46 -13.54 11.89 -3.49
CA ARG A 46 -12.31 11.13 -3.69
C ARG A 46 -12.07 10.83 -5.17
N ALA A 47 -13.10 10.40 -5.90
CA ALA A 47 -13.00 10.08 -7.32
C ALA A 47 -12.61 11.30 -8.17
N ARG A 48 -13.25 12.46 -7.93
CA ARG A 48 -12.93 13.71 -8.62
C ARG A 48 -11.51 14.19 -8.35
N VAL A 49 -11.07 14.08 -7.09
CA VAL A 49 -9.71 14.49 -6.72
C VAL A 49 -8.68 13.52 -7.32
N ARG A 50 -8.96 12.22 -7.36
CA ARG A 50 -8.10 11.25 -8.03
C ARG A 50 -7.90 11.60 -9.50
N GLU A 51 -8.98 11.84 -10.24
CA GLU A 51 -8.92 12.22 -11.67
C GLU A 51 -8.07 13.50 -11.88
N ALA A 52 -8.24 14.50 -11.02
CA ALA A 52 -7.46 15.73 -11.11
C ALA A 52 -5.96 15.51 -10.80
N LEU A 53 -5.64 14.62 -9.86
CA LEU A 53 -4.26 14.28 -9.50
C LEU A 53 -3.57 13.43 -10.58
N GLU A 54 -4.31 12.54 -11.25
CA GLU A 54 -3.78 11.69 -12.34
C GLU A 54 -3.29 12.52 -13.54
N ALA A 55 -3.74 13.77 -13.67
CA ALA A 55 -3.25 14.71 -14.67
C ALA A 55 -1.91 15.38 -14.30
N ILE A 56 -1.38 15.14 -13.10
CA ILE A 56 -0.12 15.73 -12.62
C ILE A 56 1.03 14.75 -12.87
N ASP A 57 1.98 15.15 -13.70
CA ASP A 57 3.19 14.37 -13.94
C ASP A 57 4.10 14.32 -12.69
N GLY A 58 4.81 13.21 -12.53
CA GLY A 58 5.84 13.06 -11.50
C GLY A 58 5.30 12.69 -10.12
N ILE A 59 4.03 12.29 -10.02
CA ILE A 59 3.45 11.71 -8.82
C ILE A 59 2.89 10.30 -9.10
N LEU A 60 2.81 9.50 -8.06
CA LEU A 60 2.15 8.19 -8.06
C LEU A 60 1.01 8.21 -7.06
N ILE A 61 -0.18 7.83 -7.51
CA ILE A 61 -1.37 7.77 -6.67
C ILE A 61 -1.69 6.31 -6.37
N THR A 62 -1.81 5.99 -5.09
CA THR A 62 -2.24 4.68 -4.59
C THR A 62 -3.34 4.86 -3.56
N SER A 63 -3.92 3.77 -3.10
CA SER A 63 -4.93 3.75 -2.05
C SER A 63 -4.70 2.51 -1.18
N SER A 64 -4.83 2.67 0.13
CA SER A 64 -4.77 1.58 1.10
C SER A 64 -6.09 1.36 1.85
N MET A 65 -7.04 2.27 1.66
CA MET A 65 -8.38 2.23 2.28
C MET A 65 -9.41 2.79 1.28
N PRO A 66 -10.69 2.41 1.39
CA PRO A 66 -11.72 2.86 0.45
C PRO A 66 -11.85 4.40 0.33
N MET A 67 -11.55 5.12 1.42
CA MET A 67 -11.77 6.56 1.53
C MET A 67 -10.48 7.39 1.54
N ASN A 68 -9.34 6.82 1.13
CA ASN A 68 -8.08 7.58 1.06
C ASN A 68 -7.47 7.62 -0.35
N LEU A 69 -6.58 8.59 -0.56
CA LEU A 69 -5.59 8.62 -1.63
C LEU A 69 -4.22 8.89 -1.01
N GLU A 70 -3.25 8.16 -1.49
CA GLU A 70 -1.84 8.33 -1.12
C GLU A 70 -1.06 8.85 -2.32
N ILE A 71 -0.43 10.01 -2.16
CA ILE A 71 0.42 10.61 -3.19
C ILE A 71 1.87 10.33 -2.81
N ASN A 72 2.58 9.68 -3.71
CA ASN A 72 3.94 9.24 -3.53
C ASN A 72 4.83 9.76 -4.66
N ALA A 73 6.14 9.74 -4.46
CA ALA A 73 7.09 9.93 -5.55
C ALA A 73 7.06 8.72 -6.52
N PRO A 74 7.37 8.93 -7.81
CA PRO A 74 7.51 7.83 -8.76
C PRO A 74 8.50 6.78 -8.26
N GLY A 75 8.10 5.50 -8.31
CA GLY A 75 8.91 4.39 -7.81
C GLY A 75 8.90 4.18 -6.29
N ALA A 76 8.23 5.04 -5.51
CA ALA A 76 7.96 4.80 -4.09
C ALA A 76 6.75 3.88 -3.92
N THR A 77 6.85 2.67 -4.45
CA THR A 77 5.85 1.60 -4.37
C THR A 77 6.31 0.50 -3.44
N LYS A 78 5.40 -0.36 -2.98
CA LYS A 78 5.76 -1.56 -2.23
C LYS A 78 6.65 -2.49 -3.06
N GLY A 79 6.41 -2.61 -4.37
CA GLY A 79 7.28 -3.36 -5.29
C GLY A 79 8.69 -2.76 -5.40
N GLY A 80 8.78 -1.43 -5.55
CA GLY A 80 10.08 -0.75 -5.49
C GLY A 80 10.81 -0.97 -4.17
N GLY A 81 10.08 -1.10 -3.06
CA GLY A 81 10.62 -1.46 -1.75
C GLY A 81 11.21 -2.87 -1.74
N ILE A 82 10.48 -3.87 -2.24
CA ILE A 82 10.96 -5.27 -2.34
C ILE A 82 12.23 -5.33 -3.18
N ARG A 83 12.23 -4.73 -4.36
CA ARG A 83 13.42 -4.74 -5.24
C ARG A 83 14.65 -4.16 -4.55
N ARG A 84 14.54 -2.97 -3.95
CA ARG A 84 15.65 -2.32 -3.24
C ARG A 84 16.14 -3.14 -2.05
N LEU A 85 15.22 -3.76 -1.31
CA LEU A 85 15.58 -4.62 -0.18
C LEU A 85 16.29 -5.88 -0.66
N ALA A 86 15.79 -6.53 -1.71
CA ALA A 86 16.45 -7.70 -2.30
C ALA A 86 17.86 -7.36 -2.80
N GLU A 87 18.02 -6.26 -3.54
CA GLU A 87 19.33 -5.75 -3.99
C GLU A 87 20.28 -5.50 -2.81
N HIS A 88 19.79 -4.83 -1.75
CA HIS A 88 20.58 -4.56 -0.55
C HIS A 88 21.05 -5.84 0.17
N LEU A 89 20.23 -6.87 0.17
CA LEU A 89 20.53 -8.17 0.78
C LEU A 89 21.28 -9.13 -0.16
N GLY A 90 21.53 -8.73 -1.42
CA GLY A 90 22.16 -9.58 -2.41
C GLY A 90 21.28 -10.74 -2.88
N LEU A 91 19.96 -10.61 -2.76
CA LEU A 91 18.98 -11.62 -3.18
C LEU A 91 18.56 -11.39 -4.63
N LYS A 92 18.26 -12.48 -5.32
CA LYS A 92 17.62 -12.45 -6.63
C LYS A 92 16.11 -12.35 -6.47
N ARG A 93 15.42 -11.88 -7.53
CA ARG A 93 13.94 -11.83 -7.57
C ARG A 93 13.30 -13.16 -7.19
N GLU A 94 13.80 -14.26 -7.72
CA GLU A 94 13.31 -15.64 -7.50
C GLU A 94 13.40 -16.10 -6.03
N GLN A 95 14.12 -15.36 -5.20
CA GLN A 95 14.27 -15.63 -3.76
C GLN A 95 13.33 -14.77 -2.91
N THR A 96 12.40 -14.07 -3.52
CA THR A 96 11.45 -13.19 -2.84
C THR A 96 10.02 -13.69 -2.99
N MET A 97 9.24 -13.57 -1.95
CA MET A 97 7.80 -13.79 -1.95
C MET A 97 7.10 -12.57 -1.36
N ALA A 98 6.00 -12.16 -1.98
CA ALA A 98 5.16 -11.08 -1.49
C ALA A 98 3.71 -11.52 -1.39
N MET A 99 3.02 -11.05 -0.36
CA MET A 99 1.61 -11.34 -0.12
C MET A 99 0.83 -10.05 0.11
N GLY A 100 -0.36 -9.94 -0.47
CA GLY A 100 -1.18 -8.74 -0.34
C GLY A 100 -2.63 -8.93 -0.75
N ASP A 101 -3.45 -7.90 -0.48
CA ASP A 101 -4.89 -7.90 -0.74
C ASP A 101 -5.41 -6.59 -1.37
N GLY A 102 -4.61 -5.51 -1.32
CA GLY A 102 -5.02 -4.16 -1.70
C GLY A 102 -4.40 -3.61 -2.99
N GLU A 103 -4.86 -2.42 -3.40
CA GLU A 103 -4.36 -1.71 -4.59
C GLU A 103 -2.85 -1.40 -4.48
N ASN A 104 -2.40 -1.00 -3.29
CA ASN A 104 -1.00 -0.65 -3.05
C ASN A 104 -0.07 -1.88 -3.02
N ASP A 105 -0.62 -3.10 -2.97
CA ASP A 105 0.13 -4.36 -2.99
C ASP A 105 0.42 -4.83 -4.41
N PHE A 106 -0.33 -4.35 -5.40
CA PHE A 106 -0.23 -4.80 -6.78
C PHE A 106 1.21 -4.81 -7.30
N SER A 107 1.93 -3.72 -7.05
CA SER A 107 3.32 -3.60 -7.48
C SER A 107 4.26 -4.62 -6.82
N MET A 108 4.03 -5.01 -5.57
CA MET A 108 4.90 -5.98 -4.91
C MET A 108 4.57 -7.42 -5.32
N ILE A 109 3.31 -7.72 -5.63
CA ILE A 109 2.91 -9.02 -6.18
C ILE A 109 3.60 -9.26 -7.52
N LEU A 110 3.63 -8.25 -8.40
CA LEU A 110 4.29 -8.35 -9.70
C LEU A 110 5.83 -8.36 -9.62
N GLU A 111 6.42 -7.66 -8.65
CA GLU A 111 7.88 -7.52 -8.51
C GLU A 111 8.51 -8.75 -7.85
N ALA A 112 7.82 -9.44 -6.96
CA ALA A 112 8.34 -10.61 -6.26
C ALA A 112 8.58 -11.79 -7.20
N GLY A 113 9.41 -12.74 -6.76
CA GLY A 113 9.60 -14.03 -7.42
C GLY A 113 8.37 -14.91 -7.34
N ILE A 114 7.65 -14.84 -6.20
CA ILE A 114 6.34 -15.44 -5.99
C ILE A 114 5.40 -14.36 -5.46
N GLY A 115 4.43 -13.97 -6.26
CA GLY A 115 3.35 -13.06 -5.88
C GLY A 115 2.12 -13.83 -5.41
N VAL A 116 1.70 -13.61 -4.16
CA VAL A 116 0.57 -14.30 -3.53
C VAL A 116 -0.54 -13.31 -3.21
N ALA A 117 -1.72 -13.49 -3.77
CA ALA A 117 -2.90 -12.73 -3.39
C ALA A 117 -3.67 -13.43 -2.27
N MET A 118 -4.18 -12.64 -1.32
CA MET A 118 -5.16 -13.14 -0.35
C MET A 118 -6.49 -13.38 -1.06
N LYS A 119 -7.21 -14.45 -0.72
CA LYS A 119 -8.50 -14.82 -1.33
C LYS A 119 -9.59 -13.76 -1.17
N ASN A 120 -9.52 -12.97 -0.10
CA ASN A 120 -10.39 -11.81 0.13
C ASN A 120 -9.86 -10.52 -0.52
N GLY A 121 -8.77 -10.60 -1.26
CA GLY A 121 -8.17 -9.47 -1.96
C GLY A 121 -8.98 -9.01 -3.17
N ARG A 122 -8.52 -7.93 -3.79
CA ARG A 122 -9.13 -7.38 -5.01
C ARG A 122 -9.11 -8.42 -6.15
N PRO A 123 -10.18 -8.50 -6.97
CA PRO A 123 -10.23 -9.45 -8.08
C PRO A 123 -9.06 -9.31 -9.06
N ASP A 124 -8.71 -8.07 -9.44
CA ASP A 124 -7.61 -7.79 -10.37
C ASP A 124 -6.24 -8.18 -9.80
N LEU A 125 -6.05 -8.07 -8.48
CA LEU A 125 -4.85 -8.55 -7.79
C LEU A 125 -4.79 -10.08 -7.79
N CYS A 126 -5.91 -10.76 -7.55
CA CYS A 126 -6.00 -12.22 -7.61
C CYS A 126 -5.69 -12.75 -9.02
N GLU A 127 -6.14 -12.05 -10.06
CA GLU A 127 -5.85 -12.43 -11.46
C GLU A 127 -4.36 -12.25 -11.83
N ALA A 128 -3.67 -11.29 -11.21
CA ALA A 128 -2.27 -10.98 -11.49
C ALA A 128 -1.27 -11.79 -10.66
N ALA A 129 -1.72 -12.43 -9.58
CA ALA A 129 -0.86 -13.18 -8.66
C ALA A 129 -0.50 -14.56 -9.22
N ASP A 130 0.68 -15.07 -8.86
CA ASP A 130 1.11 -16.45 -9.16
C ASP A 130 0.30 -17.48 -8.38
N TYR A 131 -0.20 -17.10 -7.19
CA TYR A 131 -0.98 -17.98 -6.32
C TYR A 131 -1.99 -17.18 -5.50
N ILE A 132 -3.17 -17.77 -5.26
CA ILE A 132 -4.18 -17.26 -4.34
C ILE A 132 -4.18 -18.15 -3.11
N THR A 133 -3.86 -17.57 -1.95
CA THR A 133 -3.92 -18.24 -0.65
C THR A 133 -5.30 -18.05 0.00
N ASP A 134 -5.48 -18.56 1.20
CA ASP A 134 -6.71 -18.38 1.97
C ASP A 134 -6.91 -16.92 2.40
N THR A 135 -8.03 -16.62 3.07
CA THR A 135 -8.33 -15.28 3.56
C THR A 135 -7.39 -14.90 4.72
N ASN A 136 -7.33 -13.61 5.04
CA ASN A 136 -6.61 -13.13 6.23
C ASN A 136 -7.19 -13.71 7.53
N ASP A 137 -8.48 -14.02 7.56
CA ASP A 137 -9.16 -14.62 8.72
C ASP A 137 -8.98 -16.15 8.80
N GLU A 138 -8.46 -16.77 7.74
CA GLU A 138 -8.21 -18.21 7.62
C GLU A 138 -6.71 -18.53 7.53
N ASP A 139 -5.87 -17.69 8.15
CA ASP A 139 -4.42 -17.88 8.21
C ASP A 139 -3.71 -17.96 6.83
N GLY A 140 -4.24 -17.28 5.81
CA GLY A 140 -3.73 -17.36 4.44
C GLY A 140 -2.25 -17.02 4.28
N VAL A 141 -1.71 -16.11 5.11
CA VAL A 141 -0.26 -15.81 5.12
C VAL A 141 0.54 -17.04 5.59
N ALA A 142 0.10 -17.71 6.66
CA ALA A 142 0.74 -18.91 7.17
C ALA A 142 0.68 -20.04 6.13
N SER A 143 -0.47 -20.26 5.52
CA SER A 143 -0.66 -21.25 4.45
C SER A 143 0.34 -21.07 3.30
N ALA A 144 0.52 -19.83 2.83
CA ALA A 144 1.48 -19.53 1.78
C ALA A 144 2.93 -19.77 2.21
N ILE A 145 3.31 -19.39 3.45
CA ILE A 145 4.65 -19.61 3.99
C ILE A 145 4.95 -21.12 4.10
N TYR A 146 4.02 -21.91 4.64
CA TYR A 146 4.20 -23.36 4.72
C TYR A 146 4.39 -23.98 3.34
N ARG A 147 3.57 -23.57 2.38
CA ARG A 147 3.62 -24.10 1.01
C ARG A 147 4.91 -23.79 0.27
N PHE A 148 5.39 -22.56 0.33
CA PHE A 148 6.46 -22.07 -0.56
C PHE A 148 7.82 -21.93 0.12
N VAL A 149 7.85 -21.86 1.45
CA VAL A 149 9.09 -21.60 2.20
C VAL A 149 9.49 -22.81 3.04
N LEU A 150 8.55 -23.45 3.71
CA LEU A 150 8.83 -24.52 4.65
C LEU A 150 8.66 -25.92 4.03
N GLU A 151 8.10 -26.02 2.81
CA GLU A 151 7.84 -27.30 2.11
C GLU A 151 7.05 -28.31 2.95
N THR A 152 6.23 -27.83 3.87
CA THR A 152 5.41 -28.64 4.76
C THR A 152 3.95 -28.55 4.32
N GLU A 153 3.34 -29.69 4.02
CA GLU A 153 1.87 -29.75 3.87
C GLU A 153 1.21 -29.50 5.22
N ILE A 154 0.18 -28.62 5.24
CA ILE A 154 -0.70 -28.44 6.38
C ILE A 154 -1.85 -29.44 6.28
#